data_b4e8d8dcae402e1839c1200f5c4578b0
#
_entry.id   b4e8d8dcae402e1839c1200f5c4578b0
#
_cell.length_a   1.000
_cell.length_b   1.000
_cell.length_c   1.000
_cell.angle_alpha   90.00
_cell.angle_beta   90.00
_cell.angle_gamma   90.00
#
_symmetry.space_group_name_H-M   'P 1'
#
loop_
_entity.id
_entity.type
_entity.pdbx_description
1 polymer ?
#
loop_
_entity_poly.entity_id
_entity_poly.type
_entity_poly.pdbx_seq_one_letter_code
_entity_poly.pdbx_strand_id
1 'polypeptide(L)'
;MMKKDRILIISPHPDDETLGMGGTIAKLINSGTEIFILTVSGHLPPLYKQEDYEITIEEARNAYKVLGVSNFDFLEIPATMISDLPVHEINSKISKVVVDFLPDQVFIPFPDRHIDHRVIFDSAMVATRPVKESSKINLVACYETLSETH
;
A
#
# COMPACT_ATOMS: atom_id res chain seq x y z
N MET A 1 21.72 -11.82 16.36
CA MET A 1 20.30 -11.41 16.26
C MET A 1 19.84 -11.69 14.84
N MET A 2 18.80 -12.50 14.64
CA MET A 2 18.28 -12.71 13.28
C MET A 2 17.70 -11.41 12.75
N LYS A 3 18.02 -11.07 11.48
CA LYS A 3 17.45 -9.91 10.80
C LYS A 3 15.93 -10.11 10.75
N LYS A 4 15.16 -9.12 11.17
CA LYS A 4 13.70 -9.16 10.99
C LYS A 4 13.37 -8.96 9.52
N ASP A 5 12.45 -9.77 9.00
CA ASP A 5 11.91 -9.54 7.66
C ASP A 5 11.16 -8.20 7.62
N ARG A 6 11.31 -7.49 6.53
CA ARG A 6 10.69 -6.19 6.29
C ARG A 6 9.74 -6.29 5.11
N ILE A 7 8.48 -6.03 5.37
CA ILE A 7 7.40 -6.17 4.38
C ILE A 7 6.75 -4.80 4.12
N LEU A 8 6.75 -4.40 2.85
CA LEU A 8 5.97 -3.26 2.38
C LEU A 8 4.65 -3.77 1.80
N ILE A 9 3.54 -3.19 2.23
CA ILE A 9 2.22 -3.41 1.67
C ILE A 9 1.77 -2.10 1.01
N ILE A 10 1.50 -2.14 -0.28
CA ILE A 10 0.99 -0.99 -1.03
C ILE A 10 -0.52 -1.14 -1.15
N SER A 11 -1.26 -0.22 -0.56
CA SER A 11 -2.73 -0.21 -0.56
C SER A 11 -3.26 0.90 -1.45
N PRO A 12 -4.21 0.61 -2.34
CA PRO A 12 -4.88 1.64 -3.12
C PRO A 12 -5.65 2.62 -2.25
N HIS A 13 -6.51 2.11 -1.36
CA HIS A 13 -7.39 2.89 -0.49
C HIS A 13 -7.26 2.46 0.97
N PRO A 14 -7.75 3.25 1.94
CA PRO A 14 -7.57 2.98 3.38
C PRO A 14 -8.45 1.85 3.93
N ASP A 15 -8.48 0.69 3.32
CA ASP A 15 -9.19 -0.52 3.77
C ASP A 15 -8.77 -1.76 2.98
N ASP A 16 -8.26 -1.60 1.76
CA ASP A 16 -7.91 -2.70 0.86
C ASP A 16 -6.93 -3.70 1.49
N GLU A 17 -5.90 -3.21 2.17
CA GLU A 17 -4.91 -4.04 2.86
C GLU A 17 -5.53 -4.79 4.05
N THR A 18 -6.44 -4.15 4.76
CA THR A 18 -7.12 -4.75 5.91
C THR A 18 -8.10 -5.83 5.46
N LEU A 19 -8.88 -5.58 4.42
CA LEU A 19 -9.82 -6.53 3.83
C LEU A 19 -9.09 -7.70 3.14
N GLY A 20 -8.03 -7.38 2.37
CA GLY A 20 -7.30 -8.39 1.60
C GLY A 20 -6.27 -9.17 2.41
N MET A 21 -5.65 -8.54 3.41
CA MET A 21 -4.49 -9.11 4.11
C MET A 21 -4.55 -9.02 5.64
N GLY A 22 -5.62 -8.53 6.25
CA GLY A 22 -5.66 -8.27 7.70
C GLY A 22 -5.22 -9.45 8.56
N GLY A 23 -5.71 -10.67 8.28
CA GLY A 23 -5.27 -11.88 8.98
C GLY A 23 -3.77 -12.20 8.76
N THR A 24 -3.27 -11.99 7.56
CA THR A 24 -1.85 -12.16 7.23
C THR A 24 -0.98 -11.13 7.93
N ILE A 25 -1.39 -9.87 7.94
CA ILE A 25 -0.70 -8.77 8.65
C ILE A 25 -0.57 -9.11 10.13
N ALA A 26 -1.67 -9.44 10.79
CA ALA A 26 -1.66 -9.79 12.21
C ALA A 26 -0.73 -10.98 12.51
N LYS A 27 -0.75 -12.02 11.69
CA LYS A 27 0.13 -13.19 11.83
C LYS A 27 1.61 -12.82 11.69
N LEU A 28 1.95 -12.04 10.67
CA LEU A 28 3.33 -11.61 10.40
C LEU A 28 3.89 -10.73 11.52
N ILE A 29 3.10 -9.77 12.00
CA ILE A 29 3.50 -8.91 13.14
C ILE A 29 3.71 -9.74 14.39
N ASN A 30 2.81 -10.69 14.70
CA ASN A 30 2.98 -11.59 15.83
C ASN A 30 4.24 -12.49 15.73
N SER A 31 4.74 -12.71 14.51
CA SER A 31 6.00 -13.41 14.25
C SER A 31 7.23 -12.50 14.31
N GLY A 32 7.05 -11.20 14.60
CA GLY A 32 8.12 -10.23 14.72
C GLY A 32 8.54 -9.55 13.42
N THR A 33 7.79 -9.73 12.34
CA THR A 33 8.01 -9.05 11.05
C THR A 33 7.76 -7.55 11.18
N GLU A 34 8.60 -6.73 10.56
CA GLU A 34 8.39 -5.28 10.44
C GLU A 34 7.54 -5.01 9.20
N ILE A 35 6.36 -4.43 9.39
CA ILE A 35 5.43 -4.08 8.29
C ILE A 35 5.33 -2.57 8.15
N PHE A 36 5.40 -2.10 6.90
CA PHE A 36 5.05 -0.74 6.50
C PHE A 36 3.86 -0.79 5.53
N ILE A 37 2.81 -0.04 5.80
CA ILE A 37 1.66 0.12 4.90
C ILE A 37 1.73 1.49 4.23
N LEU A 38 1.76 1.49 2.90
CA LEU A 38 1.65 2.70 2.08
C LEU A 38 0.28 2.75 1.44
N THR A 39 -0.58 3.65 1.89
CA THR A 39 -1.87 3.92 1.25
C THR A 39 -1.71 5.05 0.25
N VAL A 40 -2.06 4.82 -1.01
CA VAL A 40 -1.76 5.73 -2.12
C VAL A 40 -2.85 6.77 -2.28
N SER A 41 -4.12 6.41 -2.20
CA SER A 41 -5.23 7.30 -2.47
C SER A 41 -6.35 7.20 -1.42
N GLY A 42 -7.35 8.06 -1.54
CA GLY A 42 -8.47 8.07 -0.62
C GLY A 42 -9.60 9.02 -1.08
N HIS A 43 -10.67 9.09 -0.30
CA HIS A 43 -11.86 9.90 -0.57
C HIS A 43 -11.60 11.39 -0.33
N LEU A 44 -10.75 11.99 -1.17
CA LEU A 44 -10.34 13.40 -1.10
C LEU A 44 -11.14 14.30 -2.07
N PRO A 45 -11.19 15.61 -1.81
CA PRO A 45 -11.67 16.57 -2.80
C PRO A 45 -10.93 16.43 -4.14
N PRO A 46 -11.57 16.74 -5.28
CA PRO A 46 -12.87 17.40 -5.41
C PRO A 46 -14.10 16.47 -5.42
N LEU A 47 -13.90 15.14 -5.50
CA LEU A 47 -15.03 14.19 -5.63
C LEU A 47 -15.73 13.92 -4.29
N TYR A 48 -15.00 14.02 -3.20
CA TYR A 48 -15.47 13.78 -1.84
C TYR A 48 -15.20 15.01 -0.96
N LYS A 49 -15.81 15.05 0.21
CA LYS A 49 -15.54 16.11 1.18
C LYS A 49 -14.29 15.77 1.99
N GLN A 50 -13.61 16.81 2.46
CA GLN A 50 -12.43 16.64 3.32
C GLN A 50 -12.76 15.84 4.60
N GLU A 51 -13.95 16.07 5.16
CA GLU A 51 -14.41 15.39 6.36
C GLU A 51 -14.56 13.87 6.16
N ASP A 52 -14.98 13.43 4.96
CA ASP A 52 -15.09 12.00 4.63
C ASP A 52 -13.71 11.33 4.63
N TYR A 53 -12.70 12.02 4.13
CA TYR A 53 -11.32 11.53 4.17
C TYR A 53 -10.80 11.42 5.60
N GLU A 54 -11.01 12.42 6.44
CA GLU A 54 -10.57 12.43 7.84
C GLU A 54 -11.17 11.26 8.62
N ILE A 55 -12.46 10.96 8.39
CA ILE A 55 -13.13 9.79 8.99
C ILE A 55 -12.45 8.50 8.53
N THR A 56 -12.25 8.33 7.23
CA THR A 56 -11.67 7.11 6.65
C THR A 56 -10.23 6.87 7.14
N ILE A 57 -9.44 7.94 7.27
CA ILE A 57 -8.08 7.84 7.81
C ILE A 57 -8.07 7.44 9.29
N GLU A 58 -9.00 7.94 10.08
CA GLU A 58 -9.12 7.56 11.49
C GLU A 58 -9.55 6.10 11.64
N GLU A 59 -10.47 5.63 10.79
CA GLU A 59 -10.86 4.21 10.72
C GLU A 59 -9.67 3.32 10.36
N ALA A 60 -8.87 3.71 9.35
CA ALA A 60 -7.66 2.99 8.98
C ALA A 60 -6.64 2.92 10.13
N ARG A 61 -6.40 4.03 10.82
CA ARG A 61 -5.51 4.07 12.00
C ARG A 61 -5.99 3.16 13.12
N ASN A 62 -7.30 3.10 13.36
CA ASN A 62 -7.89 2.21 14.36
C ASN A 62 -7.72 0.74 13.95
N ALA A 63 -7.91 0.40 12.67
CA ALA A 63 -7.65 -0.93 12.15
C ALA A 63 -6.16 -1.31 12.32
N TYR A 64 -5.24 -0.42 11.97
CA TYR A 64 -3.79 -0.63 12.14
C TYR A 64 -3.40 -0.87 13.60
N LYS A 65 -4.00 -0.13 14.52
CA LYS A 65 -3.79 -0.35 15.94
C LYS A 65 -4.21 -1.75 16.40
N VAL A 66 -5.36 -2.23 15.91
CA VAL A 66 -5.85 -3.59 16.20
C VAL A 66 -4.92 -4.64 15.59
N LEU A 67 -4.44 -4.43 14.37
CA LEU A 67 -3.53 -5.33 13.67
C LEU A 67 -2.09 -5.29 14.22
N GLY A 68 -1.74 -4.28 15.02
CA GLY A 68 -0.39 -4.07 15.56
C GLY A 68 0.57 -3.36 14.59
N VAL A 69 0.05 -2.73 13.53
CA VAL A 69 0.86 -1.95 12.58
C VAL A 69 1.21 -0.60 13.19
N SER A 70 2.49 -0.26 13.20
CA SER A 70 3.02 1.02 13.70
C SER A 70 3.64 1.92 12.63
N ASN A 71 4.00 1.35 11.47
CA ASN A 71 4.64 2.08 10.38
C ASN A 71 3.68 2.16 9.19
N PHE A 72 3.24 3.34 8.85
CA PHE A 72 2.36 3.58 7.70
C PHE A 72 2.47 5.03 7.23
N ASP A 73 2.06 5.26 5.99
CA ASP A 73 1.96 6.60 5.39
C ASP A 73 0.80 6.66 4.39
N PHE A 74 0.27 7.86 4.18
CA PHE A 74 -0.81 8.17 3.24
C PHE A 74 -0.32 9.20 2.24
N LEU A 75 -0.31 8.86 0.94
CA LEU A 75 0.14 9.80 -0.12
C LEU A 75 -0.91 10.86 -0.48
N GLU A 76 -2.13 10.72 0.01
CA GLU A 76 -3.22 11.70 -0.11
C GLU A 76 -3.55 12.09 -1.56
N ILE A 77 -3.55 11.12 -2.47
CA ILE A 77 -3.99 11.32 -3.85
C ILE A 77 -5.49 11.06 -3.92
N PRO A 78 -6.29 11.96 -4.53
CA PRO A 78 -7.73 11.72 -4.67
C PRO A 78 -8.04 10.42 -5.42
N ALA A 79 -8.92 9.59 -4.86
CA ALA A 79 -9.36 8.33 -5.46
C ALA A 79 -9.98 8.57 -6.85
N THR A 80 -9.77 7.63 -7.76
CA THR A 80 -10.15 7.65 -9.18
C THR A 80 -9.45 8.72 -10.04
N MET A 81 -8.65 9.61 -9.44
CA MET A 81 -7.90 10.66 -10.13
C MET A 81 -6.40 10.37 -10.23
N ILE A 82 -5.96 9.19 -9.80
CA ILE A 82 -4.52 8.82 -9.89
C ILE A 82 -4.07 8.81 -11.35
N SER A 83 -4.91 8.35 -12.26
CA SER A 83 -4.62 8.30 -13.70
C SER A 83 -4.47 9.68 -14.35
N ASP A 84 -4.92 10.75 -13.69
CA ASP A 84 -4.77 12.12 -14.18
C ASP A 84 -3.38 12.70 -13.88
N LEU A 85 -2.65 12.06 -12.97
CA LEU A 85 -1.29 12.46 -12.65
C LEU A 85 -0.29 11.90 -13.67
N PRO A 86 0.80 12.63 -13.94
CA PRO A 86 1.90 12.08 -14.70
C PRO A 86 2.42 10.78 -14.06
N VAL A 87 2.50 9.71 -14.83
CA VAL A 87 2.86 8.37 -14.31
C VAL A 87 4.21 8.36 -13.56
N HIS A 88 5.14 9.23 -13.97
CA HIS A 88 6.44 9.33 -13.31
C HIS A 88 6.34 9.88 -11.89
N GLU A 89 5.34 10.69 -11.58
CA GLU A 89 5.13 11.21 -10.22
C GLU A 89 4.68 10.10 -9.27
N ILE A 90 3.73 9.26 -9.71
CA ILE A 90 3.25 8.11 -8.93
C ILE A 90 4.39 7.12 -8.73
N ASN A 91 5.11 6.80 -9.81
CA ASN A 91 6.28 5.92 -9.76
C ASN A 91 7.33 6.44 -8.77
N SER A 92 7.61 7.75 -8.79
CA SER A 92 8.58 8.39 -7.91
C SER A 92 8.16 8.31 -6.44
N LYS A 93 6.89 8.57 -6.14
CA LYS A 93 6.35 8.53 -4.77
C LYS A 93 6.46 7.10 -4.19
N ILE A 94 6.05 6.09 -4.93
CA ILE A 94 6.13 4.69 -4.49
C ILE A 94 7.59 4.24 -4.40
N SER A 95 8.43 4.55 -5.39
CA SER A 95 9.85 4.20 -5.38
C SER A 95 10.59 4.82 -4.20
N LYS A 96 10.22 6.04 -3.80
CA LYS A 96 10.81 6.68 -2.62
C LYS A 96 10.57 5.85 -1.36
N VAL A 97 9.37 5.34 -1.15
CA VAL A 97 9.05 4.50 0.01
C VAL A 97 9.82 3.17 -0.03
N VAL A 98 9.93 2.56 -1.21
CA VAL A 98 10.74 1.34 -1.39
C VAL A 98 12.20 1.57 -1.02
N VAL A 99 12.77 2.69 -1.44
CA VAL A 99 14.19 3.04 -1.14
C VAL A 99 14.38 3.39 0.34
N ASP A 100 13.45 4.12 0.93
CA ASP A 100 13.57 4.56 2.33
C ASP A 100 13.34 3.39 3.30
N PHE A 101 12.37 2.53 3.00
CA PHE A 101 12.03 1.41 3.86
C PHE A 101 12.90 0.17 3.62
N LEU A 102 13.45 -0.04 2.42
CA LEU A 102 14.26 -1.20 2.04
C LEU A 102 13.58 -2.54 2.37
N PRO A 103 12.43 -2.85 1.80
CA PRO A 103 11.70 -4.08 2.09
C PRO A 103 12.43 -5.32 1.54
N ASP A 104 12.28 -6.44 2.21
CA ASP A 104 12.66 -7.76 1.70
C ASP A 104 11.55 -8.36 0.83
N GLN A 105 10.28 -8.01 1.12
CA GLN A 105 9.09 -8.46 0.40
C GLN A 105 8.11 -7.29 0.19
N VAL A 106 7.39 -7.32 -0.93
CA VAL A 106 6.38 -6.31 -1.25
C VAL A 106 5.08 -6.98 -1.66
N PHE A 107 3.99 -6.59 -1.03
CA PHE A 107 2.64 -6.97 -1.42
C PHE A 107 1.96 -5.80 -2.11
N ILE A 108 1.40 -6.07 -3.29
CA ILE A 108 0.78 -5.07 -4.16
C ILE A 108 -0.66 -5.48 -4.47
N PRO A 109 -1.56 -4.52 -4.79
CA PRO A 109 -2.94 -4.85 -5.12
C PRO A 109 -2.98 -5.69 -6.40
N PHE A 110 -3.89 -6.66 -6.46
CA PHE A 110 -4.23 -7.32 -7.72
C PHE A 110 -4.85 -6.30 -8.69
N PRO A 111 -4.48 -6.28 -9.98
CA PRO A 111 -5.01 -5.32 -10.95
C PRO A 111 -6.42 -5.73 -11.41
N ASP A 112 -7.40 -5.53 -10.55
CA ASP A 112 -8.80 -5.88 -10.75
C ASP A 112 -9.59 -4.85 -11.60
N ARG A 113 -10.87 -4.67 -11.35
CA ARG A 113 -11.72 -3.75 -12.13
C ARG A 113 -11.57 -2.28 -11.73
N HIS A 114 -11.06 -2.01 -10.51
CA HIS A 114 -10.87 -0.64 -10.05
C HIS A 114 -9.69 0.02 -10.78
N ILE A 115 -9.91 1.23 -11.31
CA ILE A 115 -8.86 1.94 -12.08
C ILE A 115 -7.62 2.19 -11.23
N ASP A 116 -7.78 2.62 -9.98
CA ASP A 116 -6.68 2.92 -9.09
C ASP A 116 -5.83 1.68 -8.80
N HIS A 117 -6.46 0.50 -8.59
CA HIS A 117 -5.73 -0.76 -8.37
C HIS A 117 -4.81 -1.09 -9.53
N ARG A 118 -5.27 -0.89 -10.77
CA ARG A 118 -4.46 -1.13 -11.98
C ARG A 118 -3.29 -0.16 -12.11
N VAL A 119 -3.55 1.14 -11.92
CA VAL A 119 -2.49 2.16 -12.01
C VAL A 119 -1.44 1.96 -10.92
N ILE A 120 -1.87 1.66 -9.70
CA ILE A 120 -0.97 1.41 -8.57
C ILE A 120 -0.20 0.11 -8.76
N PHE A 121 -0.84 -0.95 -9.27
CA PHE A 121 -0.14 -2.18 -9.64
C PHE A 121 1.01 -1.90 -10.60
N ASP A 122 0.76 -1.19 -11.71
CA ASP A 122 1.78 -0.86 -12.71
C ASP A 122 2.93 -0.03 -12.11
N SER A 123 2.60 0.97 -11.29
CA SER A 123 3.59 1.82 -10.62
C SER A 123 4.41 1.04 -9.58
N ALA A 124 3.79 0.14 -8.83
CA ALA A 124 4.47 -0.74 -7.88
C ALA A 124 5.43 -1.71 -8.59
N MET A 125 5.02 -2.26 -9.74
CA MET A 125 5.89 -3.09 -10.57
C MET A 125 7.12 -2.33 -11.09
N VAL A 126 6.99 -1.03 -11.36
CA VAL A 126 8.15 -0.18 -11.69
C VAL A 126 9.06 0.01 -10.48
N ALA A 127 8.50 0.31 -9.31
CA ALA A 127 9.26 0.58 -8.09
C ALA A 127 10.01 -0.66 -7.55
N THR A 128 9.49 -1.85 -7.83
CA THR A 128 10.06 -3.13 -7.35
C THR A 128 10.97 -3.82 -8.35
N ARG A 129 11.28 -3.18 -9.49
CA ARG A 129 12.27 -3.74 -10.44
C ARG A 129 13.60 -3.98 -9.74
N PRO A 130 14.31 -5.09 -10.03
CA PRO A 130 15.55 -5.48 -9.33
C PRO A 130 16.73 -4.60 -9.75
N VAL A 131 16.67 -3.30 -9.42
CA VAL A 131 17.72 -2.31 -9.68
C VAL A 131 18.11 -1.62 -8.39
N LYS A 132 19.40 -1.35 -8.19
CA LYS A 132 19.95 -0.68 -6.99
C LYS A 132 19.38 -1.28 -5.69
N GLU A 133 18.77 -0.44 -4.85
CA GLU A 133 18.22 -0.80 -3.55
C GLU A 133 17.11 -1.85 -3.66
N SER A 134 16.28 -1.77 -4.71
CA SER A 134 15.18 -2.72 -4.95
C SER A 134 15.67 -4.12 -5.32
N SER A 135 16.94 -4.29 -5.67
CA SER A 135 17.52 -5.62 -5.96
C SER A 135 17.53 -6.55 -4.74
N LYS A 136 17.28 -6.04 -3.54
CA LYS A 136 17.18 -6.81 -2.29
C LYS A 136 15.80 -7.43 -2.08
N ILE A 137 14.79 -6.97 -2.83
CA ILE A 137 13.44 -7.52 -2.77
C ILE A 137 13.48 -8.94 -3.33
N ASN A 138 13.11 -9.91 -2.49
CA ASN A 138 13.12 -11.33 -2.85
C ASN A 138 11.75 -11.89 -3.19
N LEU A 139 10.68 -11.13 -2.89
CA LEU A 139 9.29 -11.50 -3.22
C LEU A 139 8.48 -10.25 -3.56
N VAL A 140 7.78 -10.29 -4.68
CA VAL A 140 6.65 -9.40 -4.99
C VAL A 140 5.43 -10.27 -5.22
N ALA A 141 4.37 -10.05 -4.46
CA ALA A 141 3.14 -10.82 -4.54
C ALA A 141 1.92 -9.90 -4.60
N CYS A 142 0.85 -10.38 -5.24
CA CYS A 142 -0.43 -9.66 -5.26
C CYS A 142 -1.34 -10.16 -4.13
N TYR A 143 -2.17 -9.27 -3.63
CA TYR A 143 -3.32 -9.61 -2.80
C TYR A 143 -4.61 -9.13 -3.44
N GLU A 144 -5.69 -9.85 -3.19
CA GLU A 144 -7.03 -9.49 -3.68
C GLU A 144 -7.81 -8.73 -2.61
N THR A 145 -8.62 -7.77 -3.07
CA THR A 145 -9.70 -7.18 -2.27
C THR A 145 -11.01 -7.67 -2.87
N LEU A 146 -11.71 -8.57 -2.17
CA LEU A 146 -12.87 -9.30 -2.70
C LEU A 146 -14.02 -8.41 -3.16
N SER A 147 -14.17 -7.22 -2.59
CA SER A 147 -15.18 -6.23 -2.99
C SER A 147 -14.99 -5.72 -4.42
N GLU A 148 -13.76 -5.78 -4.98
CA GLU A 148 -13.39 -5.19 -6.26
C GLU A 148 -13.09 -6.24 -7.35
N THR A 149 -12.93 -7.50 -6.99
CA THR A 149 -12.54 -8.58 -7.93
C THR A 149 -13.73 -9.22 -8.65
N HIS A 150 -14.98 -8.92 -8.26
CA HIS A 150 -16.20 -9.50 -8.81
C HIS A 150 -17.12 -8.55 -9.56
#